data_0c99635a0155b55562ab9de4e9d67891
#
_entry.id   0c99635a0155b55562ab9de4e9d67891
#
_cell.length_a   1.000
_cell.length_b   1.000
_cell.length_c   1.000
_cell.angle_alpha   90.00
_cell.angle_beta   90.00
_cell.angle_gamma   90.00
#
_symmetry.space_group_name_H-M   'P 1'
#
loop_
_entity.id
_entity.type
_entity.pdbx_description
1 polymer ?
#
loop_
_entity_poly.entity_id
_entity_poly.type
_entity_poly.pdbx_seq_one_letter_code
_entity_poly.pdbx_strand_id
1 'polypeptide(L)'
;IGAGGLVVFPSDSVYGLAVDPTNQAAVEKLLSFKDRWPGKAISVAVVDQKMAEKYVTLNEEAKQIYKNLLPGPFTVISEGRHKMAKGIEAENGSLGIRIPDNKLVAEVVKKLGRPITATSANLAGRRPHYSVESFIKTLSKKKLMTIDLIVDGGKLPRNKPSTVIDVTKDKVKVLRAGELIAGGGTNLLSKSEKETEKIAKFLLEK
;
A
#
# COMPACT_ATOMS: atom_id res chain seq x y z
N ILE A 1 -6.28 10.29 -11.87
CA ILE A 1 -6.88 9.37 -10.89
C ILE A 1 -8.37 9.71 -10.73
N GLY A 2 -8.73 10.95 -10.38
CA GLY A 2 -10.12 11.35 -10.14
C GLY A 2 -11.09 11.10 -11.31
N ALA A 3 -10.61 11.12 -12.54
CA ALA A 3 -11.38 10.78 -13.74
C ALA A 3 -11.32 9.28 -14.11
N GLY A 4 -10.91 8.39 -13.19
CA GLY A 4 -10.81 6.95 -13.44
C GLY A 4 -9.53 6.48 -14.12
N GLY A 5 -8.51 7.35 -14.21
CA GLY A 5 -7.22 7.05 -14.85
C GLY A 5 -6.33 6.15 -14.02
N LEU A 6 -5.57 5.27 -14.70
CA LEU A 6 -4.49 4.46 -14.14
C LEU A 6 -3.17 5.23 -14.21
N VAL A 7 -2.58 5.50 -13.07
CA VAL A 7 -1.37 6.33 -12.94
C VAL A 7 -0.21 5.52 -12.38
N VAL A 8 0.96 5.63 -13.01
CA VAL A 8 2.24 5.14 -12.46
C VAL A 8 2.91 6.30 -11.71
N PHE A 9 3.41 6.05 -10.50
CA PHE A 9 4.01 7.09 -9.67
C PHE A 9 5.15 6.54 -8.79
N PRO A 10 6.14 7.38 -8.44
CA PRO A 10 7.18 7.00 -7.49
C PRO A 10 6.62 6.98 -6.05
N SER A 11 6.86 5.90 -5.31
CA SER A 11 6.53 5.81 -3.88
C SER A 11 7.80 5.80 -3.02
N ASP A 12 7.62 5.62 -1.72
CA ASP A 12 8.68 5.47 -0.72
C ASP A 12 9.54 4.20 -0.89
N SER A 13 9.08 3.24 -1.67
CA SER A 13 9.77 1.95 -1.84
C SER A 13 10.03 1.58 -3.30
N VAL A 14 8.99 1.57 -4.13
CA VAL A 14 9.05 1.18 -5.54
C VAL A 14 8.08 2.03 -6.36
N TYR A 15 8.15 1.97 -7.69
CA TYR A 15 7.06 2.55 -8.49
C TYR A 15 5.74 1.84 -8.22
N GLY A 16 4.70 2.62 -8.04
CA GLY A 16 3.34 2.17 -7.73
C GLY A 16 2.36 2.39 -8.88
N LEU A 17 1.23 1.70 -8.81
CA LEU A 17 0.05 1.89 -9.64
C LEU A 17 -1.06 2.47 -8.78
N ALA A 18 -1.59 3.64 -9.18
CA ALA A 18 -2.69 4.31 -8.51
C ALA A 18 -3.91 4.41 -9.40
N VAL A 19 -5.03 4.02 -8.83
CA VAL A 19 -6.39 4.35 -9.28
C VAL A 19 -7.20 4.81 -8.08
N ASP A 20 -8.38 5.37 -8.31
CA ASP A 20 -9.37 5.57 -7.27
C ASP A 20 -9.98 4.22 -6.87
N PRO A 21 -9.76 3.72 -5.64
CA PRO A 21 -10.26 2.42 -5.19
C PRO A 21 -11.78 2.39 -4.95
N THR A 22 -12.46 3.52 -5.02
CA THR A 22 -13.92 3.62 -4.91
C THR A 22 -14.62 3.63 -6.27
N ASN A 23 -13.85 3.74 -7.38
CA ASN A 23 -14.35 3.73 -8.74
C ASN A 23 -14.20 2.33 -9.35
N GLN A 24 -15.32 1.64 -9.59
CA GLN A 24 -15.32 0.26 -10.08
C GLN A 24 -14.60 0.11 -11.42
N ALA A 25 -14.84 1.00 -12.38
CA ALA A 25 -14.20 0.94 -13.70
C ALA A 25 -12.67 1.14 -13.61
N ALA A 26 -12.22 2.03 -12.73
CA ALA A 26 -10.80 2.26 -12.49
C ALA A 26 -10.13 1.03 -11.84
N VAL A 27 -10.82 0.38 -10.90
CA VAL A 27 -10.33 -0.86 -10.27
C VAL A 27 -10.27 -2.00 -11.27
N GLU A 28 -11.28 -2.19 -12.11
CA GLU A 28 -11.27 -3.20 -13.18
C GLU A 28 -10.11 -2.96 -14.18
N LYS A 29 -9.85 -1.70 -14.54
CA LYS A 29 -8.71 -1.31 -15.37
C LYS A 29 -7.38 -1.72 -14.71
N LEU A 30 -7.21 -1.46 -13.41
CA LEU A 30 -6.02 -1.85 -12.64
C LEU A 30 -5.87 -3.37 -12.56
N LEU A 31 -6.94 -4.11 -12.25
CA LEU A 31 -6.92 -5.58 -12.16
C LEU A 31 -6.56 -6.23 -13.50
N SER A 32 -7.19 -5.76 -14.58
CA SER A 32 -6.89 -6.19 -15.95
C SER A 32 -5.46 -5.87 -16.35
N PHE A 33 -4.95 -4.67 -16.00
CA PHE A 33 -3.55 -4.30 -16.23
C PHE A 33 -2.59 -5.28 -15.55
N LYS A 34 -2.84 -5.61 -14.28
CA LYS A 34 -1.97 -6.47 -13.47
C LYS A 34 -2.08 -7.97 -13.79
N ASP A 35 -3.04 -8.40 -14.59
CA ASP A 35 -3.41 -9.83 -14.77
C ASP A 35 -3.63 -10.49 -13.39
N ARG A 36 -4.36 -9.78 -12.50
CA ARG A 36 -4.52 -10.18 -11.11
C ARG A 36 -5.76 -11.01 -10.90
N TRP A 37 -5.61 -12.13 -10.21
CA TRP A 37 -6.72 -12.97 -9.80
C TRP A 37 -7.65 -12.23 -8.82
N PRO A 38 -8.98 -12.37 -8.96
CA PRO A 38 -9.93 -11.93 -7.94
C PRO A 38 -9.61 -12.52 -6.56
N GLY A 39 -9.97 -11.80 -5.49
CA GLY A 39 -9.78 -12.27 -4.10
C GLY A 39 -8.44 -11.90 -3.47
N LYS A 40 -7.44 -11.49 -4.25
CA LYS A 40 -6.18 -11.01 -3.69
C LYS A 40 -6.25 -9.51 -3.41
N ALA A 41 -6.39 -9.11 -2.15
CA ALA A 41 -6.54 -7.73 -1.72
C ALA A 41 -5.51 -6.76 -2.30
N ILE A 42 -5.91 -5.50 -2.48
CA ILE A 42 -5.04 -4.38 -2.85
C ILE A 42 -5.07 -3.37 -1.72
N SER A 43 -3.90 -3.04 -1.17
CA SER A 43 -3.80 -1.99 -0.16
C SER A 43 -4.11 -0.62 -0.74
N VAL A 44 -4.57 0.29 0.11
CA VAL A 44 -4.82 1.68 -0.26
C VAL A 44 -3.97 2.63 0.56
N ALA A 45 -3.60 3.75 -0.03
CA ALA A 45 -2.92 4.85 0.63
C ALA A 45 -3.94 5.91 1.03
N VAL A 46 -3.84 6.36 2.29
CA VAL A 46 -4.62 7.44 2.89
C VAL A 46 -3.68 8.50 3.44
N VAL A 47 -4.18 9.70 3.76
CA VAL A 47 -3.36 10.80 4.27
C VAL A 47 -3.13 10.72 5.78
N ASP A 48 -4.09 10.18 6.52
CA ASP A 48 -4.06 10.09 7.99
C ASP A 48 -5.00 8.98 8.51
N GLN A 49 -4.94 8.75 9.81
CA GLN A 49 -5.81 7.79 10.50
C GLN A 49 -7.30 8.18 10.36
N LYS A 50 -7.64 9.47 10.42
CA LYS A 50 -9.03 9.95 10.29
C LYS A 50 -9.63 9.58 8.93
N MET A 51 -8.82 9.66 7.87
CA MET A 51 -9.25 9.17 6.55
C MET A 51 -9.36 7.65 6.54
N ALA A 52 -8.42 6.91 7.16
CA ALA A 52 -8.49 5.45 7.25
C ALA A 52 -9.78 4.97 7.91
N GLU A 53 -10.19 5.58 9.02
CA GLU A 53 -11.40 5.22 9.79
C GLU A 53 -12.72 5.38 9.01
N LYS A 54 -12.71 6.08 7.88
CA LYS A 54 -13.85 6.09 6.96
C LYS A 54 -14.05 4.77 6.22
N TYR A 55 -12.98 3.98 6.08
CA TYR A 55 -12.91 2.78 5.25
C TYR A 55 -12.61 1.51 6.02
N VAL A 56 -12.08 1.60 7.24
CA VAL A 56 -11.79 0.48 8.12
C VAL A 56 -12.30 0.73 9.53
N THR A 57 -12.56 -0.35 10.26
CA THR A 57 -12.83 -0.33 11.69
C THR A 57 -11.51 -0.56 12.44
N LEU A 58 -11.21 0.32 13.40
CA LEU A 58 -10.02 0.23 14.24
C LEU A 58 -10.44 0.04 15.69
N ASN A 59 -10.01 -1.06 16.31
CA ASN A 59 -10.04 -1.21 17.76
C ASN A 59 -8.91 -0.37 18.41
N GLU A 60 -8.86 -0.30 19.72
CA GLU A 60 -7.86 0.55 20.41
C GLU A 60 -6.42 0.11 20.15
N GLU A 61 -6.16 -1.20 20.05
CA GLU A 61 -4.83 -1.71 19.70
C GLU A 61 -4.42 -1.30 18.28
N ALA A 62 -5.33 -1.42 17.32
CA ALA A 62 -5.10 -0.96 15.95
C ALA A 62 -4.82 0.55 15.89
N LYS A 63 -5.54 1.37 16.66
CA LYS A 63 -5.28 2.83 16.74
C LYS A 63 -3.88 3.14 17.26
N GLN A 64 -3.41 2.41 18.27
CA GLN A 64 -2.04 2.55 18.79
C GLN A 64 -1.00 2.17 17.73
N ILE A 65 -1.23 1.09 16.97
CA ILE A 65 -0.37 0.68 15.86
C ILE A 65 -0.31 1.77 14.80
N TYR A 66 -1.45 2.33 14.40
CA TYR A 66 -1.49 3.45 13.45
C TYR A 66 -0.69 4.65 13.96
N LYS A 67 -0.90 5.05 15.20
CA LYS A 67 -0.20 6.18 15.83
C LYS A 67 1.31 5.98 15.90
N ASN A 68 1.76 4.75 16.18
CA ASN A 68 3.17 4.48 16.45
C ASN A 68 3.97 4.14 15.17
N LEU A 69 3.31 3.57 14.13
CA LEU A 69 3.98 3.05 12.95
C LEU A 69 3.69 3.83 11.66
N LEU A 70 2.70 4.71 11.67
CA LEU A 70 2.30 5.48 10.49
C LEU A 70 2.33 7.01 10.79
N PRO A 71 2.81 7.81 9.83
CA PRO A 71 3.33 7.48 8.52
C PRO A 71 4.61 6.65 8.56
N GLY A 72 4.75 5.69 7.62
CA GLY A 72 5.95 4.85 7.57
C GLY A 72 5.84 3.67 6.61
N PRO A 73 6.89 2.81 6.57
CA PRO A 73 7.00 1.68 5.65
C PRO A 73 6.16 0.47 6.11
N PHE A 74 4.94 0.74 6.56
CA PHE A 74 4.02 -0.28 7.05
C PHE A 74 2.74 -0.34 6.20
N THR A 75 2.14 -1.52 6.18
CA THR A 75 0.78 -1.76 5.70
C THR A 75 0.02 -2.45 6.83
N VAL A 76 -1.02 -1.81 7.32
CA VAL A 76 -1.85 -2.35 8.41
C VAL A 76 -3.14 -2.89 7.82
N ILE A 77 -3.37 -4.20 7.97
CA ILE A 77 -4.60 -4.86 7.54
C ILE A 77 -5.59 -4.76 8.68
N SER A 78 -6.72 -4.12 8.38
CA SER A 78 -7.81 -3.88 9.33
C SER A 78 -9.14 -4.37 8.72
N GLU A 79 -10.17 -4.49 9.55
CA GLU A 79 -11.52 -4.85 9.10
C GLU A 79 -12.08 -3.74 8.19
N GLY A 80 -12.45 -4.09 6.95
CA GLY A 80 -13.00 -3.16 5.97
C GLY A 80 -14.44 -2.79 6.28
N ARG A 81 -14.84 -1.60 5.84
CA ARG A 81 -16.23 -1.11 5.94
C ARG A 81 -17.01 -1.28 4.63
N HIS A 82 -16.51 -2.07 3.71
CA HIS A 82 -17.12 -2.36 2.41
C HIS A 82 -17.46 -1.12 1.57
N LYS A 83 -16.61 -0.09 1.66
CA LYS A 83 -16.75 1.18 0.91
C LYS A 83 -15.85 1.25 -0.32
N MET A 84 -15.10 0.19 -0.59
CA MET A 84 -14.24 0.08 -1.76
C MET A 84 -14.96 -0.61 -2.91
N ALA A 85 -14.50 -0.36 -4.12
CA ALA A 85 -14.95 -1.11 -5.29
C ALA A 85 -14.56 -2.59 -5.18
N LYS A 86 -15.32 -3.46 -5.81
CA LYS A 86 -15.08 -4.91 -5.82
C LYS A 86 -13.67 -5.23 -6.34
N GLY A 87 -12.94 -6.07 -5.62
CA GLY A 87 -11.57 -6.47 -5.96
C GLY A 87 -10.47 -5.69 -5.22
N ILE A 88 -10.82 -4.75 -4.35
CA ILE A 88 -9.89 -4.03 -3.47
C ILE A 88 -9.76 -4.74 -2.12
N GLU A 89 -10.87 -4.97 -1.42
CA GLU A 89 -10.87 -5.72 -0.16
C GLU A 89 -10.60 -7.21 -0.39
N ALA A 90 -10.06 -7.89 0.60
CA ALA A 90 -9.90 -9.34 0.59
C ALA A 90 -11.27 -10.03 0.67
N GLU A 91 -11.33 -11.32 0.35
CA GLU A 91 -12.56 -12.13 0.44
C GLU A 91 -13.15 -12.17 1.87
N ASN A 92 -12.29 -12.07 2.89
CA ASN A 92 -12.71 -11.98 4.29
C ASN A 92 -13.11 -10.56 4.73
N GLY A 93 -13.22 -9.62 3.80
CA GLY A 93 -13.61 -8.23 4.07
C GLY A 93 -12.50 -7.35 4.65
N SER A 94 -11.26 -7.84 4.77
CA SER A 94 -10.17 -7.01 5.28
C SER A 94 -9.58 -6.09 4.23
N LEU A 95 -9.03 -4.95 4.68
CA LEU A 95 -8.41 -3.92 3.84
C LEU A 95 -7.04 -3.51 4.38
N GLY A 96 -6.03 -3.52 3.52
CA GLY A 96 -4.70 -3.01 3.86
C GLY A 96 -4.62 -1.51 3.70
N ILE A 97 -4.25 -0.81 4.77
CA ILE A 97 -4.08 0.65 4.80
C ILE A 97 -2.59 0.99 4.88
N ARG A 98 -2.20 2.01 4.13
CA ARG A 98 -0.90 2.68 4.23
C ARG A 98 -1.10 4.17 4.47
N ILE A 99 -0.24 4.76 5.29
CA ILE A 99 0.02 6.20 5.32
C ILE A 99 1.49 6.34 4.98
N PRO A 100 1.84 6.48 3.70
CA PRO A 100 3.23 6.50 3.28
C PRO A 100 3.91 7.81 3.69
N ASP A 101 5.16 7.74 4.12
CA ASP A 101 6.01 8.92 4.31
C ASP A 101 6.55 9.39 2.94
N ASN A 102 5.64 9.92 2.13
CA ASN A 102 5.94 10.40 0.78
C ASN A 102 5.07 11.62 0.47
N LYS A 103 5.69 12.78 0.33
CA LYS A 103 5.00 14.07 0.11
C LYS A 103 4.11 14.06 -1.13
N LEU A 104 4.57 13.47 -2.25
CA LEU A 104 3.79 13.40 -3.48
C LEU A 104 2.49 12.60 -3.27
N VAL A 105 2.59 11.43 -2.65
CA VAL A 105 1.42 10.57 -2.37
C VAL A 105 0.45 11.27 -1.43
N ALA A 106 0.95 11.88 -0.35
CA ALA A 106 0.14 12.62 0.61
C ALA A 106 -0.62 13.77 -0.04
N GLU A 107 0.03 14.58 -0.88
CA GLU A 107 -0.61 15.70 -1.59
C GLU A 107 -1.66 15.22 -2.60
N VAL A 108 -1.38 14.15 -3.34
CA VAL A 108 -2.35 13.57 -4.29
C VAL A 108 -3.60 13.09 -3.55
N VAL A 109 -3.43 12.30 -2.47
CA VAL A 109 -4.53 11.78 -1.64
C VAL A 109 -5.33 12.92 -1.01
N LYS A 110 -4.64 13.95 -0.48
CA LYS A 110 -5.27 15.14 0.12
C LYS A 110 -6.10 15.92 -0.89
N LYS A 111 -5.56 16.19 -2.07
CA LYS A 111 -6.27 16.91 -3.15
C LYS A 111 -7.44 16.10 -3.71
N LEU A 112 -7.29 14.78 -3.80
CA LEU A 112 -8.35 13.89 -4.25
C LEU A 112 -9.49 13.77 -3.21
N GLY A 113 -9.19 13.99 -1.92
CA GLY A 113 -10.13 13.86 -0.81
C GLY A 113 -10.55 12.41 -0.48
N ARG A 114 -9.89 11.43 -1.09
CA ARG A 114 -10.16 9.99 -0.96
C ARG A 114 -8.90 9.15 -1.24
N PRO A 115 -8.88 7.86 -0.85
CA PRO A 115 -7.72 7.00 -1.03
C PRO A 115 -7.31 6.82 -2.49
N ILE A 116 -6.08 6.35 -2.69
CA ILE A 116 -5.61 5.77 -3.95
C ILE A 116 -5.12 4.34 -3.69
N THR A 117 -5.10 3.48 -4.70
CA THR A 117 -4.50 2.15 -4.54
C THR A 117 -3.00 2.26 -4.29
N ALA A 118 -2.45 1.38 -3.44
CA ALA A 118 -1.04 1.29 -3.09
C ALA A 118 -0.50 -0.10 -3.45
N THR A 119 -0.31 -0.34 -4.73
CA THR A 119 0.24 -1.59 -5.26
C THR A 119 1.43 -1.31 -6.16
N SER A 120 2.43 -2.21 -6.17
CA SER A 120 3.63 -2.05 -6.99
C SER A 120 3.34 -2.03 -8.49
N ALA A 121 4.09 -1.24 -9.25
CA ALA A 121 4.05 -1.17 -10.70
C ALA A 121 4.74 -2.42 -11.30
N ASN A 122 3.99 -3.53 -11.37
CA ASN A 122 4.40 -4.78 -11.98
C ASN A 122 3.17 -5.61 -12.35
N LEU A 123 3.31 -6.54 -13.28
CA LEU A 123 2.31 -7.59 -13.52
C LEU A 123 2.31 -8.57 -12.34
N ALA A 124 1.20 -9.28 -12.12
CA ALA A 124 1.09 -10.22 -11.01
C ALA A 124 2.21 -11.28 -11.05
N GLY A 125 2.81 -11.55 -9.89
CA GLY A 125 3.92 -12.50 -9.77
C GLY A 125 5.28 -12.01 -10.30
N ARG A 126 5.37 -10.81 -10.88
CA ARG A 126 6.64 -10.24 -11.34
C ARG A 126 7.27 -9.34 -10.27
N ARG A 127 8.58 -9.09 -10.38
CA ARG A 127 9.33 -8.21 -9.48
C ARG A 127 8.88 -6.76 -9.65
N PRO A 128 8.89 -5.95 -8.57
CA PRO A 128 8.63 -4.52 -8.65
C PRO A 128 9.78 -3.78 -9.37
N HIS A 129 9.51 -2.57 -9.82
CA HIS A 129 10.44 -1.73 -10.56
C HIS A 129 10.83 -0.48 -9.76
N TYR A 130 12.10 -0.07 -9.94
CA TYR A 130 12.71 1.09 -9.29
C TYR A 130 12.98 2.25 -10.26
N SER A 131 12.62 2.09 -11.52
CA SER A 131 12.64 3.14 -12.54
C SER A 131 11.53 2.93 -13.56
N VAL A 132 11.03 4.00 -14.16
CA VAL A 132 10.04 3.97 -15.24
C VAL A 132 10.58 3.19 -16.44
N GLU A 133 11.85 3.40 -16.81
CA GLU A 133 12.48 2.69 -17.91
C GLU A 133 12.42 1.17 -17.73
N SER A 134 12.81 0.66 -16.53
CA SER A 134 12.76 -0.79 -16.24
C SER A 134 11.35 -1.34 -16.27
N PHE A 135 10.36 -0.55 -15.87
CA PHE A 135 8.96 -0.93 -15.90
C PHE A 135 8.42 -1.02 -17.34
N ILE A 136 8.61 0.03 -18.13
CA ILE A 136 8.12 0.10 -19.52
C ILE A 136 8.69 -1.03 -20.37
N LYS A 137 9.98 -1.37 -20.21
CA LYS A 137 10.64 -2.48 -20.93
C LYS A 137 9.97 -3.85 -20.73
N THR A 138 9.19 -4.01 -19.67
CA THR A 138 8.48 -5.27 -19.38
C THR A 138 7.06 -5.32 -19.93
N LEU A 139 6.56 -4.21 -20.48
CA LEU A 139 5.19 -4.08 -20.93
C LEU A 139 5.05 -4.31 -22.44
N SER A 140 3.97 -4.98 -22.83
CA SER A 140 3.51 -4.97 -24.21
C SER A 140 2.95 -3.59 -24.59
N LYS A 141 2.93 -3.25 -25.87
CA LYS A 141 2.31 -2.00 -26.37
C LYS A 141 0.86 -1.87 -25.87
N LYS A 142 0.08 -2.96 -25.87
CA LYS A 142 -1.30 -2.98 -25.38
C LYS A 142 -1.38 -2.58 -23.89
N LYS A 143 -0.52 -3.13 -23.04
CA LYS A 143 -0.49 -2.78 -21.60
C LYS A 143 -0.04 -1.32 -21.40
N LEU A 144 0.95 -0.86 -22.14
CA LEU A 144 1.41 0.52 -22.06
C LEU A 144 0.30 1.52 -22.40
N MET A 145 -0.52 1.23 -23.41
CA MET A 145 -1.65 2.09 -23.79
C MET A 145 -2.79 2.13 -22.75
N THR A 146 -2.81 1.24 -21.76
CA THR A 146 -3.82 1.29 -20.66
C THR A 146 -3.43 2.24 -19.55
N ILE A 147 -2.19 2.72 -19.54
CA ILE A 147 -1.69 3.69 -18.55
C ILE A 147 -2.02 5.09 -19.03
N ASP A 148 -2.71 5.87 -18.21
CA ASP A 148 -3.12 7.23 -18.58
C ASP A 148 -2.05 8.28 -18.26
N LEU A 149 -1.23 8.03 -17.23
CA LEU A 149 -0.16 8.95 -16.83
C LEU A 149 1.00 8.19 -16.16
N ILE A 150 2.20 8.58 -16.49
CA ILE A 150 3.42 8.14 -15.81
C ILE A 150 4.11 9.37 -15.22
N VAL A 151 4.26 9.37 -13.90
CA VAL A 151 5.07 10.37 -13.18
C VAL A 151 6.44 9.77 -12.96
N ASP A 152 7.44 10.29 -13.66
CA ASP A 152 8.82 9.83 -13.54
C ASP A 152 9.56 10.63 -12.45
N GLY A 153 9.92 9.96 -11.37
CA GLY A 153 10.73 10.49 -10.27
C GLY A 153 12.20 10.02 -10.35
N GLY A 154 12.63 9.50 -11.49
CA GLY A 154 13.97 8.95 -11.66
C GLY A 154 14.14 7.55 -11.04
N LYS A 155 15.39 7.19 -10.78
CA LYS A 155 15.72 5.88 -10.18
C LYS A 155 15.55 5.93 -8.67
N LEU A 156 14.67 5.10 -8.14
CA LEU A 156 14.43 4.96 -6.71
C LEU A 156 15.51 4.09 -6.03
N PRO A 157 15.80 4.34 -4.75
CA PRO A 157 16.65 3.44 -3.96
C PRO A 157 16.01 2.05 -3.85
N ARG A 158 16.83 1.02 -3.66
CA ARG A 158 16.35 -0.36 -3.49
C ARG A 158 15.97 -0.62 -2.03
N ASN A 159 14.80 -0.13 -1.65
CA ASN A 159 14.22 -0.39 -0.34
C ASN A 159 13.46 -1.72 -0.32
N LYS A 160 13.38 -2.34 0.85
CA LYS A 160 12.50 -3.49 1.04
C LYS A 160 11.02 -3.05 0.95
N PRO A 161 10.11 -3.96 0.55
CA PRO A 161 8.68 -3.65 0.61
C PRO A 161 8.22 -3.39 2.04
N SER A 162 7.07 -2.72 2.20
CA SER A 162 6.49 -2.44 3.52
C SER A 162 6.31 -3.69 4.37
N THR A 163 6.51 -3.56 5.68
CA THR A 163 6.07 -4.57 6.66
C THR A 163 4.54 -4.64 6.64
N VAL A 164 3.98 -5.84 6.60
CA VAL A 164 2.52 -6.05 6.60
C VAL A 164 2.10 -6.63 7.94
N ILE A 165 1.23 -5.90 8.64
CA ILE A 165 0.71 -6.24 9.97
C ILE A 165 -0.79 -6.45 9.84
N ASP A 166 -1.29 -7.55 10.38
CA ASP A 166 -2.72 -7.87 10.46
C ASP A 166 -3.22 -7.62 11.88
N VAL A 167 -4.21 -6.73 12.00
CA VAL A 167 -4.87 -6.34 13.25
C VAL A 167 -6.37 -6.70 13.25
N THR A 168 -6.80 -7.56 12.32
CA THR A 168 -8.22 -7.99 12.23
C THR A 168 -8.64 -8.98 13.33
N LYS A 169 -7.69 -9.51 14.09
CA LYS A 169 -7.90 -10.49 15.16
C LYS A 169 -7.32 -9.97 16.47
N ASP A 170 -7.69 -10.60 17.57
CA ASP A 170 -7.23 -10.27 18.93
C ASP A 170 -5.70 -10.30 19.11
N LYS A 171 -4.98 -10.96 18.22
CA LYS A 171 -3.51 -10.99 18.24
C LYS A 171 -2.97 -10.38 16.95
N VAL A 172 -2.14 -9.36 17.10
CA VAL A 172 -1.39 -8.75 16.01
C VAL A 172 -0.49 -9.80 15.35
N LYS A 173 -0.59 -9.90 14.02
CA LYS A 173 0.22 -10.84 13.23
C LYS A 173 1.01 -10.11 12.16
N VAL A 174 2.32 -10.36 12.10
CA VAL A 174 3.16 -9.90 11.00
C VAL A 174 3.09 -10.91 9.85
N LEU A 175 2.51 -10.50 8.73
CA LEU A 175 2.34 -11.34 7.53
C LEU A 175 3.52 -11.25 6.57
N ARG A 176 4.26 -10.14 6.62
CA ARG A 176 5.47 -9.91 5.81
C ARG A 176 6.40 -8.97 6.55
N ALA A 177 7.64 -9.40 6.76
CA ALA A 177 8.69 -8.55 7.27
C ALA A 177 9.27 -7.67 6.15
N GLY A 178 9.28 -6.35 6.36
CA GLY A 178 9.94 -5.36 5.53
C GLY A 178 11.21 -4.83 6.18
N GLU A 179 11.59 -3.61 5.81
CA GLU A 179 12.64 -2.87 6.49
C GLU A 179 12.00 -2.03 7.59
N LEU A 180 12.29 -2.39 8.85
CA LEU A 180 11.80 -1.63 10.01
C LEU A 180 12.79 -0.51 10.30
N ILE A 181 12.38 0.73 10.07
CA ILE A 181 13.09 1.91 10.56
C ILE A 181 12.32 2.41 11.76
N ALA A 182 12.86 2.25 12.96
CA ALA A 182 12.31 2.88 14.14
C ALA A 182 12.64 4.38 14.09
N GLY A 183 11.63 5.22 14.27
CA GLY A 183 11.83 6.67 14.38
C GLY A 183 12.85 7.00 15.47
N GLY A 184 13.82 7.89 15.17
CA GLY A 184 14.88 8.25 16.10
C GLY A 184 16.26 7.66 15.78
N GLY A 185 16.47 7.09 14.61
CA GLY A 185 17.80 6.68 14.12
C GLY A 185 18.27 5.29 14.53
N THR A 186 17.42 4.47 15.13
CA THR A 186 17.73 3.07 15.42
C THR A 186 17.17 2.17 14.31
N ASN A 187 18.05 1.61 13.50
CA ASN A 187 17.67 0.59 12.52
C ASN A 187 17.46 -0.74 13.24
N LEU A 188 16.23 -1.22 13.30
CA LEU A 188 15.91 -2.55 13.80
C LEU A 188 15.84 -3.51 12.61
N LEU A 189 16.88 -4.31 12.44
CA LEU A 189 16.96 -5.33 11.41
C LEU A 189 16.29 -6.61 11.94
N SER A 190 15.17 -6.99 11.34
CA SER A 190 14.57 -8.31 11.60
C SER A 190 15.05 -9.32 10.59
N LYS A 191 15.57 -10.44 11.07
CA LYS A 191 16.06 -11.57 10.25
C LYS A 191 15.04 -12.71 10.15
N SER A 192 13.95 -12.65 10.93
CA SER A 192 12.91 -13.68 10.96
C SER A 192 11.55 -13.13 11.37
N GLU A 193 10.47 -13.85 11.07
CA GLU A 193 9.09 -13.52 11.47
C GLU A 193 8.97 -13.37 13.00
N LYS A 194 9.57 -14.28 13.77
CA LYS A 194 9.62 -14.23 15.25
C LYS A 194 10.31 -12.98 15.78
N GLU A 195 11.39 -12.56 15.15
CA GLU A 195 12.12 -11.36 15.53
C GLU A 195 11.32 -10.09 15.21
N THR A 196 10.60 -10.08 14.09
CA THR A 196 9.70 -8.99 13.73
C THR A 196 8.53 -8.86 14.71
N GLU A 197 7.96 -9.98 15.18
CA GLU A 197 6.93 -9.99 16.24
C GLU A 197 7.45 -9.41 17.55
N LYS A 198 8.67 -9.78 17.97
CA LYS A 198 9.29 -9.22 19.18
C LYS A 198 9.51 -7.72 19.06
N ILE A 199 9.99 -7.24 17.91
CA ILE A 199 10.19 -5.83 17.63
C ILE A 199 8.83 -5.09 17.63
N ALA A 200 7.79 -5.68 17.02
CA ALA A 200 6.46 -5.09 17.03
C ALA A 200 5.90 -4.97 18.47
N LYS A 201 6.05 -6.01 19.30
CA LYS A 201 5.67 -5.95 20.72
C LYS A 201 6.44 -4.89 21.49
N PHE A 202 7.76 -4.83 21.34
CA PHE A 202 8.61 -3.82 21.99
C PHE A 202 8.21 -2.38 21.61
N LEU A 203 7.78 -2.15 20.35
CA LEU A 203 7.31 -0.84 19.89
C LEU A 203 5.91 -0.49 20.41
N LEU A 204 5.11 -1.46 20.81
CA LEU A 204 3.77 -1.27 21.36
C LEU A 204 3.80 -1.01 22.88
N GLU A 205 4.87 -1.44 23.57
CA GLU A 205 5.04 -1.29 25.02
C GLU A 205 5.68 0.06 25.42
N LYS A 206 6.09 0.91 24.47
CA LYS A 206 6.63 2.26 24.66
C LYS A 206 5.63 3.34 24.24
#